data_abb8e400a2e2fdc436231e6ad88b5e1f
#
_entry.id   abb8e400a2e2fdc436231e6ad88b5e1f
#
_cell.length_a   1.000
_cell.length_b   1.000
_cell.length_c   1.000
_cell.angle_alpha   90.00
_cell.angle_beta   90.00
_cell.angle_gamma   90.00
#
_symmetry.space_group_name_H-M   'P 1'
#
loop_
_entity.id
_entity.type
_entity.pdbx_description
1 polymer ?
#
loop_
_entity_poly.entity_id
_entity_poly.type
_entity_poly.pdbx_seq_one_letter_code
_entity_poly.pdbx_strand_id
1 'polypeptide(L)' 'DVSVEVGDTGVTSSRLAPMGKVKVNGHIVEAKTNDDFIDEGVEVKVLEVMNTNILVERKVKE' A
#
# COMPACT_ATOMS: atom_id res chain seq x y z
N ASP A 1 16.10 4.47 3.99
CA ASP A 1 15.14 4.62 5.06
C ASP A 1 13.81 5.15 4.52
N VAL A 2 12.79 4.37 4.62
CA VAL A 2 11.52 4.72 4.02
C VAL A 2 10.63 5.37 5.08
N SER A 3 10.20 6.59 4.80
CA SER A 3 9.37 7.34 5.74
C SER A 3 7.91 7.08 5.46
N VAL A 4 7.45 5.88 5.81
CA VAL A 4 6.06 5.50 5.66
C VAL A 4 5.50 5.21 7.04
N GLU A 5 4.33 5.78 7.32
CA GLU A 5 3.69 5.65 8.62
C GLU A 5 2.26 5.18 8.46
N VAL A 6 1.75 4.58 9.52
CA VAL A 6 0.34 4.19 9.56
C VAL A 6 -0.52 5.43 9.33
N GLY A 7 -1.51 5.29 8.46
CA GLY A 7 -2.38 6.40 8.10
C GLY A 7 -1.98 7.12 6.83
N ASP A 8 -0.75 6.90 6.36
CA ASP A 8 -0.34 7.48 5.08
C ASP A 8 -1.17 6.88 3.96
N THR A 9 -1.29 7.64 2.87
CA THR A 9 -1.99 7.18 1.68
C THR A 9 -0.99 7.07 0.54
N GLY A 10 -1.31 6.19 -0.39
CA GLY A 10 -0.49 6.01 -1.57
C GLY A 10 -1.31 5.43 -2.71
N VAL A 11 -0.62 5.04 -3.76
CA VAL A 11 -1.25 4.47 -4.95
C VAL A 11 -0.49 3.21 -5.32
N THR A 12 -1.23 2.15 -5.63
CA THR A 12 -0.59 0.91 -6.05
C THR A 12 0.15 1.15 -7.36
N SER A 13 1.42 0.78 -7.39
CA SER A 13 2.22 0.88 -8.60
C SER A 13 2.28 -0.44 -9.35
N SER A 14 1.78 -1.50 -8.72
CA SER A 14 1.54 -2.78 -9.38
C SER A 14 0.35 -3.43 -8.68
N ARG A 15 -0.18 -4.49 -9.31
CA ARG A 15 -1.29 -5.20 -8.71
C ARG A 15 -0.82 -5.89 -7.43
N LEU A 16 -1.63 -5.80 -6.38
CA LEU A 16 -1.39 -6.54 -5.13
C LEU A 16 -2.24 -7.81 -5.15
N ALA A 17 -1.61 -8.98 -5.19
CA ALA A 17 -2.34 -10.24 -5.27
C ALA A 17 -1.62 -11.33 -4.47
N PRO A 18 -1.60 -11.28 -3.16
CA PRO A 18 -1.90 -10.16 -2.26
C PRO A 18 -0.72 -9.19 -2.10
N MET A 19 0.43 -9.48 -2.67
CA MET A 19 1.62 -8.66 -2.52
C MET A 19 1.96 -7.95 -3.82
N GLY A 20 2.54 -6.79 -3.69
CA GLY A 20 2.97 -5.99 -4.83
C GLY A 20 3.66 -4.76 -4.33
N LYS A 21 3.55 -3.69 -5.12
CA LYS A 21 4.26 -2.45 -4.79
C LYS A 21 3.29 -1.28 -4.76
N VAL A 22 3.57 -0.37 -3.84
CA VAL A 22 2.75 0.83 -3.63
C VAL A 22 3.70 2.02 -3.56
N LYS A 23 3.28 3.11 -4.17
CA LYS A 23 4.03 4.37 -4.09
C LYS A 23 3.43 5.21 -2.98
N VAL A 24 4.24 5.49 -1.96
CA VAL A 24 3.84 6.29 -0.81
C VAL A 24 4.90 7.34 -0.58
N ASN A 25 4.47 8.59 -0.50
CA ASN A 25 5.38 9.72 -0.23
C ASN A 25 6.54 9.78 -1.21
N GLY A 26 6.28 9.42 -2.47
CA GLY A 26 7.31 9.45 -3.50
C GLY A 26 8.22 8.25 -3.52
N HIS A 27 8.02 7.28 -2.64
CA HIS A 27 8.83 6.08 -2.57
C HIS A 27 7.99 4.87 -2.96
N ILE A 28 8.63 3.91 -3.65
CA ILE A 28 7.97 2.66 -4.00
C ILE A 28 8.40 1.61 -2.98
N VAL A 29 7.42 1.03 -2.28
CA VAL A 29 7.69 0.07 -1.22
C VAL A 29 6.86 -1.17 -1.47
N GLU A 30 7.32 -2.28 -0.91
CA GLU A 30 6.56 -3.52 -0.98
C GLU A 30 5.38 -3.46 -0.03
N ALA A 31 4.25 -3.96 -0.48
CA ALA A 31 3.01 -3.89 0.27
C ALA A 31 2.20 -5.15 0.06
N LYS A 32 1.33 -5.42 1.01
CA LYS A 32 0.37 -6.51 0.86
C LYS A 32 -0.99 -6.04 1.31
N THR A 33 -2.00 -6.77 0.91
CA THR A 33 -3.37 -6.47 1.28
C THR A 33 -4.01 -7.72 1.88
N ASN A 34 -4.99 -7.52 2.75
CA ASN A 34 -5.82 -8.61 3.26
C ASN A 34 -6.98 -8.91 2.32
N ASP A 35 -7.19 -8.09 1.30
CA ASP A 35 -8.18 -8.37 0.28
C ASP A 35 -7.66 -9.42 -0.68
N ASP A 36 -8.56 -9.93 -1.55
CA ASP A 36 -8.15 -10.88 -2.56
C ASP A 36 -7.10 -10.27 -3.48
N PHE A 37 -7.33 -9.04 -3.90
CA PHE A 37 -6.35 -8.31 -4.70
C PHE A 37 -6.74 -6.84 -4.75
N ILE A 38 -5.77 -6.02 -5.15
CA ILE A 38 -6.01 -4.61 -5.44
C ILE A 38 -5.31 -4.33 -6.77
N ASP A 39 -6.06 -3.75 -7.72
CA ASP A 39 -5.50 -3.45 -9.03
C ASP A 39 -4.48 -2.32 -8.95
N GLU A 40 -3.70 -2.19 -10.02
CA GLU A 40 -2.76 -1.09 -10.18
C GLU A 40 -3.51 0.23 -10.28
N GLY A 41 -2.91 1.29 -9.71
CA GLY A 41 -3.48 2.62 -9.81
C GLY A 41 -4.58 2.93 -8.81
N VAL A 42 -4.73 2.10 -7.79
CA VAL A 42 -5.79 2.28 -6.78
C VAL A 42 -5.21 2.97 -5.57
N GLU A 43 -5.95 3.95 -5.05
CA GLU A 43 -5.55 4.60 -3.80
C GLU A 43 -5.70 3.64 -2.63
N VAL A 44 -4.70 3.66 -1.76
CA VAL A 44 -4.67 2.78 -0.60
C VAL A 44 -4.22 3.56 0.62
N LYS A 45 -4.54 3.01 1.78
CA LYS A 45 -4.15 3.58 3.06
C LYS A 45 -3.31 2.57 3.81
N VAL A 46 -2.24 3.05 4.43
CA VAL A 46 -1.32 2.19 5.18
C VAL A 46 -1.95 1.85 6.52
N LEU A 47 -2.11 0.56 6.77
CA LEU A 47 -2.66 0.06 8.02
C LEU A 47 -1.58 -0.30 9.01
N GLU A 48 -0.47 -0.83 8.53
CA GLU A 48 0.60 -1.29 9.41
C GLU A 48 1.92 -1.23 8.66
N VAL A 49 2.97 -0.87 9.36
CA VAL A 49 4.31 -0.85 8.80
C VAL A 49 5.11 -1.98 9.43
N MET A 50 5.62 -2.88 8.58
CA MET A 50 6.38 -4.03 9.03
C MET A 50 7.82 -3.89 8.54
N ASN A 51 8.68 -4.84 8.93
CA ASN A 51 10.12 -4.72 8.66
C ASN A 51 10.42 -4.65 7.16
N THR A 52 9.75 -5.48 6.36
CA THR A 52 10.08 -5.59 4.94
C THR A 52 8.96 -5.14 4.03
N ASN A 53 7.79 -4.87 4.57
CA ASN A 53 6.65 -4.43 3.74
C ASN A 53 5.66 -3.68 4.59
N ILE A 54 4.60 -3.21 3.94
CA ILE A 54 3.51 -2.53 4.65
C ILE A 54 2.21 -3.26 4.32
N LEU A 55 1.24 -3.12 5.23
CA LEU A 55 -0.10 -3.63 5.00
C LEU A 55 -0.99 -2.46 4.61
N VAL A 56 -1.72 -2.60 3.52
CA VAL A 56 -2.57 -1.53 3.01
C VAL A 56 -3.97 -2.06 2.73
N GLU A 57 -4.91 -1.14 2.68
CA GLU A 57 -6.28 -1.43 2.24
C GLU A 57 -6.70 -0.37 1.24
N ARG A 58 -7.72 -0.68 0.45
CA ARG A 58 -8.29 0.33 -0.44
C ARG A 58 -8.76 1.50 0.38
N LYS A 59 -8.48 2.70 -0.11
CA LYS A 59 -8.97 3.89 0.55
C LYS A 59 -10.44 4.05 0.22
N VAL A 60 -11.25 4.14 1.27
CA VAL A 60 -12.70 4.27 1.11
C VAL A 60 -13.03 5.75 1.01
N LYS A 61 -13.77 6.12 -0.02
CA LYS A 61 -14.27 7.47 -0.16
C LYS A 61 -15.66 7.54 0.44
N GLU A 62 -15.88 8.60 1.17
CA GLU A 62 -17.21 8.87 1.74
C GLU A 62 -17.82 10.10 1.15
#